data_c9ba64f495ee52a1a1000a9850519c93
#
_entry.id   c9ba64f495ee52a1a1000a9850519c93
#
_cell.length_a   1.000
_cell.length_b   1.000
_cell.length_c   1.000
_cell.angle_alpha   90.00
_cell.angle_beta   90.00
_cell.angle_gamma   90.00
#
_symmetry.space_group_name_H-M   'P 1'
#
loop_
_entity.id
_entity.type
_entity.pdbx_description
1 polymer ?
#
loop_
_entity_poly.entity_id
_entity_poly.type
_entity_poly.pdbx_seq_one_letter_code
_entity_poly.pdbx_strand_id
1 'polypeptide(L)'
;RYYLGLSPELNFITAEELLSKDEPISLAIGETVTITENVTLPISADGLYYFYVSVNDDENICEGDNTYNNYLVSELLNVSLSPYPDFVVSYVSMPEEAMAGSSITLSYTVENRGTRATFSSEYWVDKIYISSEPQFNANNATLLETVKRSGTIDVNSLYTMTVEVPISANITTGQYIYIMPDANDDVFEYVYENNNLYQTSLLNVVLYNCDLEATSISCPDILQWGTSVNFSYEVTNKGTKTTTAFVYYQAIYLSTDESVDAGDIELGNIAGKRLSGGESQSGNVNITIPYGFIGNAYILLVADPGGKNPDVNINNNVISRAVNVENVPVPDLAISNVNLVTEYPAAGQPIRIAYTVTNIGDG
;
A
#
# COMPACT_ATOMS: atom_id res chain seq x y z
N ARG A 1 44.90 33.37 9.00
CA ARG A 1 43.65 32.75 9.38
C ARG A 1 43.41 32.94 10.87
N TYR A 2 42.16 33.11 11.29
CA TYR A 2 41.75 33.05 12.67
C TYR A 2 40.51 32.15 12.83
N TYR A 3 40.37 31.65 14.06
CA TYR A 3 39.33 30.73 14.46
C TYR A 3 38.61 31.23 15.70
N LEU A 4 37.33 31.11 15.75
CA LEU A 4 36.47 31.40 16.90
C LEU A 4 35.72 30.11 17.28
N GLY A 5 35.82 29.70 18.55
CA GLY A 5 35.16 28.51 19.06
C GLY A 5 34.49 28.70 20.40
N LEU A 6 33.55 27.80 20.74
CA LEU A 6 32.80 27.78 22.00
C LEU A 6 33.00 26.41 22.67
N SER A 7 33.28 26.37 23.97
CA SER A 7 33.37 25.11 24.72
C SER A 7 32.85 25.28 26.14
N PRO A 8 32.14 24.29 26.71
CA PRO A 8 31.80 24.25 28.12
C PRO A 8 32.98 23.97 29.02
N GLU A 9 34.15 23.55 28.47
CA GLU A 9 35.34 23.16 29.17
C GLU A 9 36.49 24.09 28.81
N LEU A 10 37.47 24.25 29.74
CA LEU A 10 38.73 24.93 29.48
C LEU A 10 39.64 24.02 28.61
N ASN A 11 39.17 23.70 27.41
CA ASN A 11 39.89 22.86 26.45
C ASN A 11 39.61 23.35 25.02
N PHE A 12 40.64 23.90 24.37
CA PHE A 12 40.54 24.37 22.98
C PHE A 12 40.21 23.25 21.98
N ILE A 13 40.72 22.01 22.23
CA ILE A 13 40.55 20.89 21.31
C ILE A 13 39.08 20.45 21.20
N THR A 14 38.30 20.67 22.27
CA THR A 14 36.87 20.33 22.31
C THR A 14 35.94 21.49 21.95
N ALA A 15 36.52 22.64 21.57
CA ALA A 15 35.74 23.81 21.21
C ALA A 15 35.01 23.60 19.88
N GLU A 16 33.70 23.83 19.89
CA GLU A 16 32.90 23.82 18.67
C GLU A 16 33.24 25.06 17.83
N GLU A 17 33.49 24.88 16.54
CA GLU A 17 33.81 25.96 15.62
C GLU A 17 32.58 26.84 15.37
N LEU A 18 32.68 28.12 15.68
CA LEU A 18 31.69 29.13 15.35
C LEU A 18 32.03 29.90 14.08
N LEU A 19 33.30 30.14 13.83
CA LEU A 19 33.80 30.84 12.66
C LEU A 19 35.26 30.48 12.40
N SER A 20 35.59 30.25 11.13
CA SER A 20 36.98 30.21 10.66
C SER A 20 37.10 31.11 9.43
N LYS A 21 38.07 32.03 9.42
CA LYS A 21 38.19 33.04 8.36
C LYS A 21 39.61 33.40 8.02
N ASP A 22 39.88 33.51 6.74
CA ASP A 22 41.14 34.06 6.22
C ASP A 22 40.99 35.58 6.08
N GLU A 23 41.81 36.33 6.78
CA GLU A 23 41.87 37.78 6.71
C GLU A 23 43.26 38.22 6.28
N PRO A 24 43.45 38.88 5.14
CA PRO A 24 44.75 39.33 4.68
C PRO A 24 45.21 40.58 5.45
N ILE A 25 45.75 40.37 6.65
CA ILE A 25 46.24 41.41 7.52
C ILE A 25 47.76 41.41 7.44
N SER A 26 48.35 42.63 7.32
CA SER A 26 49.80 42.83 7.40
C SER A 26 50.06 43.81 8.54
N LEU A 27 50.85 43.37 9.55
CA LEU A 27 51.15 44.19 10.74
C LEU A 27 52.67 44.45 10.79
N ALA A 28 53.03 45.73 10.98
CA ALA A 28 54.39 46.08 11.30
C ALA A 28 54.72 45.76 12.77
N ILE A 29 56.00 45.77 13.13
CA ILE A 29 56.43 45.49 14.50
C ILE A 29 55.76 46.52 15.47
N GLY A 30 55.02 45.99 16.43
CA GLY A 30 54.27 46.78 17.43
C GLY A 30 52.92 47.31 16.94
N GLU A 31 52.53 47.02 15.71
CA GLU A 31 51.23 47.40 15.20
C GLU A 31 50.14 46.43 15.70
N THR A 32 48.96 46.92 15.92
CA THR A 32 47.78 46.13 16.37
C THR A 32 46.58 46.35 15.49
N VAL A 33 45.75 45.36 15.33
CA VAL A 33 44.46 45.43 14.70
C VAL A 33 43.38 44.85 15.63
N THR A 34 42.22 45.47 15.65
CA THR A 34 41.04 44.93 16.34
C THR A 34 40.08 44.41 15.30
N ILE A 35 39.69 43.16 15.41
CA ILE A 35 38.71 42.47 14.56
C ILE A 35 37.42 42.30 15.36
N THR A 36 36.30 42.55 14.74
CA THR A 36 34.97 42.34 15.33
C THR A 36 34.17 41.49 14.39
N GLU A 37 33.68 40.34 14.89
CA GLU A 37 32.84 39.42 14.14
C GLU A 37 31.50 39.20 14.83
N ASN A 38 30.46 38.88 14.03
CA ASN A 38 29.19 38.42 14.52
C ASN A 38 29.14 36.90 14.31
N VAL A 39 28.97 36.14 15.38
CA VAL A 39 28.83 34.68 15.33
C VAL A 39 27.48 34.27 15.92
N THR A 40 26.94 33.19 15.41
CA THR A 40 25.71 32.58 15.93
C THR A 40 26.10 31.44 16.85
N LEU A 41 25.60 31.44 18.06
CA LEU A 41 25.80 30.34 19.01
C LEU A 41 24.96 29.12 18.57
N PRO A 42 25.42 27.90 18.87
CA PRO A 42 24.60 26.69 18.66
C PRO A 42 23.24 26.83 19.33
N ILE A 43 22.19 26.41 18.65
CA ILE A 43 20.81 26.53 19.16
C ILE A 43 20.60 25.75 20.45
N SER A 44 21.40 24.70 20.67
CA SER A 44 21.40 23.86 21.87
C SER A 44 22.24 24.39 23.02
N ALA A 45 22.95 25.53 22.84
CA ALA A 45 23.82 26.07 23.87
C ALA A 45 23.02 26.56 25.08
N ASP A 46 23.29 25.99 26.25
CA ASP A 46 22.68 26.31 27.53
C ASP A 46 23.70 26.12 28.66
N GLY A 47 23.86 27.12 29.51
CA GLY A 47 24.77 27.06 30.63
C GLY A 47 26.06 27.87 30.44
N LEU A 48 27.16 27.41 31.07
CA LEU A 48 28.42 28.13 31.13
C LEU A 48 29.41 27.69 30.05
N TYR A 49 29.92 28.65 29.29
CA TYR A 49 30.83 28.40 28.17
C TYR A 49 32.04 29.37 28.20
N TYR A 50 33.14 28.90 27.57
CA TYR A 50 34.28 29.69 27.23
C TYR A 50 34.30 30.01 25.75
N PHE A 51 34.69 31.21 25.38
CA PHE A 51 34.95 31.60 24.01
C PHE A 51 36.42 31.50 23.72
N TYR A 52 36.79 30.85 22.64
CA TYR A 52 38.16 30.67 22.22
C TYR A 52 38.39 31.43 20.92
N VAL A 53 39.54 32.12 20.88
CA VAL A 53 40.02 32.77 19.67
C VAL A 53 41.43 32.26 19.40
N SER A 54 41.70 31.77 18.19
CA SER A 54 43.05 31.52 17.75
C SER A 54 43.38 32.25 16.47
N VAL A 55 44.66 32.57 16.28
CA VAL A 55 45.23 33.19 15.08
C VAL A 55 46.32 32.29 14.53
N ASN A 56 46.54 32.34 13.21
CA ASN A 56 47.51 31.51 12.52
C ASN A 56 47.34 30.00 12.80
N ASP A 57 46.08 29.56 12.92
CA ASP A 57 45.70 28.20 13.25
C ASP A 57 46.13 27.17 12.17
N ASP A 58 46.31 27.63 10.95
CA ASP A 58 46.85 26.86 9.82
C ASP A 58 48.37 26.92 9.68
N GLU A 59 49.08 27.55 10.64
CA GLU A 59 50.54 27.70 10.70
C GLU A 59 51.19 28.28 9.43
N ASN A 60 50.42 29.04 8.63
CA ASN A 60 50.90 29.62 7.38
C ASN A 60 51.94 30.73 7.60
N ILE A 61 51.93 31.36 8.79
CA ILE A 61 52.96 32.34 9.19
C ILE A 61 53.93 31.66 10.13
N CYS A 62 55.22 31.64 9.73
CA CYS A 62 56.26 31.04 10.55
C CYS A 62 56.61 31.96 11.73
N GLU A 63 56.28 31.55 12.95
CA GLU A 63 56.52 32.27 14.21
C GLU A 63 57.62 31.64 15.04
N GLY A 64 58.35 30.63 14.50
CA GLY A 64 59.37 29.89 15.22
C GLY A 64 58.75 29.11 16.41
N ASP A 65 59.34 29.28 17.60
CA ASP A 65 58.85 28.57 18.81
C ASP A 65 57.75 29.32 19.56
N ASN A 66 57.12 30.36 18.96
CA ASN A 66 56.18 31.23 19.65
C ASN A 66 54.68 30.94 19.39
N THR A 67 54.34 29.78 18.87
CA THR A 67 52.97 29.41 18.51
C THR A 67 52.04 29.19 19.71
N TYR A 68 52.57 29.05 20.91
CA TYR A 68 51.81 28.83 22.14
C TYR A 68 50.96 30.04 22.59
N ASN A 69 51.20 31.25 22.06
CA ASN A 69 50.48 32.48 22.37
C ASN A 69 49.43 32.81 21.30
N ASN A 70 49.20 31.96 20.34
CA ASN A 70 48.29 32.15 19.21
C ASN A 70 46.81 31.97 19.59
N TYR A 71 46.51 31.52 20.79
CA TYR A 71 45.13 31.41 21.26
C TYR A 71 44.89 32.12 22.59
N LEU A 72 43.64 32.56 22.76
CA LEU A 72 43.20 33.15 24.01
C LEU A 72 41.79 32.66 24.31
N VAL A 73 41.46 32.55 25.60
CA VAL A 73 40.15 32.15 26.09
C VAL A 73 39.52 33.31 26.84
N SER A 74 38.20 33.47 26.69
CA SER A 74 37.43 34.49 27.44
C SER A 74 37.23 34.10 28.89
N GLU A 75 36.71 35.02 29.68
CA GLU A 75 36.05 34.67 30.94
C GLU A 75 34.82 33.82 30.65
N LEU A 76 34.29 33.17 31.71
CA LEU A 76 33.14 32.28 31.60
C LEU A 76 31.90 33.10 31.21
N LEU A 77 31.27 32.70 30.16
CA LEU A 77 30.05 33.30 29.62
C LEU A 77 28.85 32.42 29.98
N ASN A 78 27.78 33.02 30.50
CA ASN A 78 26.52 32.31 30.71
C ASN A 78 25.63 32.49 29.48
N VAL A 79 25.40 31.37 28.79
CA VAL A 79 24.51 31.28 27.62
C VAL A 79 23.17 30.75 28.08
N SER A 80 22.11 31.47 27.78
CA SER A 80 20.74 31.05 28.09
C SER A 80 20.15 30.33 26.91
N LEU A 81 19.53 29.20 27.15
CA LEU A 81 18.82 28.43 26.12
C LEU A 81 17.76 29.31 25.41
N SER A 82 17.77 29.26 24.09
CA SER A 82 16.71 29.90 23.32
C SER A 82 15.37 29.17 23.56
N PRO A 83 14.25 29.92 23.62
CA PRO A 83 12.95 29.26 23.65
C PRO A 83 12.75 28.27 22.46
N TYR A 84 12.11 27.15 22.68
CA TYR A 84 11.88 26.05 21.71
C TYR A 84 10.43 25.59 21.73
N PRO A 85 9.90 25.03 20.62
CA PRO A 85 8.66 24.24 20.61
C PRO A 85 8.89 22.89 21.26
N ASP A 86 7.81 22.16 21.55
CA ASP A 86 7.80 20.78 22.06
C ASP A 86 6.49 20.13 21.59
N PHE A 87 6.60 19.24 20.60
CA PHE A 87 5.46 18.60 19.97
C PHE A 87 5.09 17.30 20.67
N VAL A 88 3.93 17.28 21.28
CA VAL A 88 3.41 16.10 21.97
C VAL A 88 2.08 15.68 21.36
N VAL A 89 1.93 14.41 20.98
CA VAL A 89 0.63 13.89 20.58
C VAL A 89 -0.27 13.82 21.82
N SER A 90 -1.30 14.66 21.85
CA SER A 90 -2.19 14.81 23.00
C SER A 90 -3.47 13.97 22.89
N TYR A 91 -3.88 13.60 21.67
CA TYR A 91 -5.09 12.82 21.42
C TYR A 91 -4.98 12.03 20.13
N VAL A 92 -5.52 10.81 20.14
CA VAL A 92 -5.66 9.96 18.95
C VAL A 92 -7.04 9.30 18.94
N SER A 93 -7.67 9.32 17.78
CA SER A 93 -8.93 8.61 17.51
C SER A 93 -8.76 7.71 16.30
N MET A 94 -9.05 6.43 16.48
CA MET A 94 -9.05 5.41 15.44
C MET A 94 -10.04 4.31 15.82
N PRO A 95 -10.48 3.43 14.87
CA PRO A 95 -11.28 2.26 15.22
C PRO A 95 -10.47 1.25 16.06
N GLU A 96 -11.15 0.49 16.90
CA GLU A 96 -10.52 -0.59 17.69
C GLU A 96 -10.26 -1.85 16.83
N GLU A 97 -10.98 -1.97 15.70
CA GLU A 97 -10.89 -3.11 14.78
C GLU A 97 -10.75 -2.61 13.33
N ALA A 98 -9.93 -3.30 12.54
CA ALA A 98 -9.77 -3.09 11.11
C ALA A 98 -9.81 -4.40 10.35
N MET A 99 -10.25 -4.37 9.10
CA MET A 99 -10.12 -5.52 8.21
C MET A 99 -8.76 -5.49 7.51
N ALA A 100 -8.08 -6.62 7.43
CA ALA A 100 -6.92 -6.79 6.57
C ALA A 100 -7.28 -6.46 5.12
N GLY A 101 -6.45 -5.67 4.44
CA GLY A 101 -6.70 -5.19 3.07
C GLY A 101 -7.65 -3.98 2.95
N SER A 102 -8.13 -3.42 4.06
CA SER A 102 -8.93 -2.18 4.07
C SER A 102 -8.10 -0.96 4.44
N SER A 103 -8.73 0.22 4.51
CA SER A 103 -8.18 1.42 5.13
C SER A 103 -8.95 1.77 6.39
N ILE A 104 -8.30 2.48 7.31
CA ILE A 104 -8.92 3.09 8.48
C ILE A 104 -8.71 4.60 8.47
N THR A 105 -9.68 5.32 9.03
CA THR A 105 -9.55 6.74 9.32
C THR A 105 -8.86 6.89 10.67
N LEU A 106 -7.72 7.57 10.67
CA LEU A 106 -6.94 7.94 11.85
C LEU A 106 -6.98 9.45 12.03
N SER A 107 -7.35 9.93 13.22
CA SER A 107 -7.25 11.33 13.59
C SER A 107 -6.33 11.48 14.79
N TYR A 108 -5.37 12.40 14.72
CA TYR A 108 -4.46 12.69 15.82
C TYR A 108 -4.33 14.19 16.03
N THR A 109 -4.05 14.56 17.26
CA THR A 109 -3.86 15.96 17.69
C THR A 109 -2.51 16.10 18.34
N VAL A 110 -1.75 17.09 17.87
CA VAL A 110 -0.43 17.45 18.39
C VAL A 110 -0.53 18.82 19.06
N GLU A 111 0.06 18.96 20.22
CA GLU A 111 0.13 20.18 21.02
C GLU A 111 1.57 20.65 21.11
N ASN A 112 1.81 21.95 20.95
CA ASN A 112 3.10 22.57 21.25
C ASN A 112 3.16 22.91 22.74
N ARG A 113 3.87 22.10 23.53
CA ARG A 113 4.09 22.29 24.98
C ARG A 113 5.35 23.07 25.33
N GLY A 114 6.07 23.48 24.31
CA GLY A 114 7.32 24.23 24.47
C GLY A 114 7.13 25.66 25.00
N THR A 115 8.19 26.43 24.90
CA THR A 115 8.27 27.82 25.37
C THR A 115 8.25 28.82 24.24
N ARG A 116 8.22 28.35 22.97
CA ARG A 116 8.17 29.16 21.75
C ARG A 116 7.13 28.61 20.78
N ALA A 117 6.50 29.50 20.02
CA ALA A 117 5.79 29.13 18.81
C ALA A 117 6.76 28.62 17.73
N THR A 118 6.31 27.75 16.81
CA THR A 118 7.05 27.50 15.59
C THR A 118 7.11 28.75 14.71
N PHE A 119 8.16 28.88 13.91
CA PHE A 119 8.23 29.93 12.92
C PHE A 119 7.36 29.66 11.71
N SER A 120 6.84 30.65 11.05
CA SER A 120 6.03 30.49 9.83
C SER A 120 6.80 29.88 8.66
N SER A 121 8.13 29.89 8.73
CA SER A 121 9.05 29.28 7.75
C SER A 121 9.51 27.88 8.12
N GLU A 122 9.16 27.39 9.31
CA GLU A 122 9.50 26.02 9.71
C GLU A 122 8.61 25.01 8.97
N TYR A 123 9.22 23.89 8.57
CA TYR A 123 8.59 22.77 7.92
C TYR A 123 9.00 21.52 8.66
N TRP A 124 8.06 20.61 8.85
CA TRP A 124 8.33 19.30 9.43
C TRP A 124 7.43 18.24 8.82
N VAL A 125 7.65 16.98 9.17
CA VAL A 125 6.83 15.87 8.73
C VAL A 125 6.39 15.02 9.91
N ASP A 126 5.10 14.71 9.93
CA ASP A 126 4.58 13.69 10.82
C ASP A 126 4.59 12.36 10.08
N LYS A 127 5.10 11.29 10.68
CA LYS A 127 5.09 9.95 10.13
C LYS A 127 4.20 9.03 10.95
N ILE A 128 3.48 8.18 10.24
CA ILE A 128 2.57 7.20 10.83
C ILE A 128 3.07 5.82 10.43
N TYR A 129 3.29 4.97 11.44
CA TYR A 129 3.79 3.61 11.25
C TYR A 129 2.83 2.59 11.84
N ILE A 130 2.94 1.33 11.36
CA ILE A 130 2.27 0.16 11.91
C ILE A 130 3.28 -0.92 12.26
N SER A 131 3.09 -1.59 13.39
CA SER A 131 3.93 -2.70 13.82
C SER A 131 3.17 -3.65 14.75
N SER A 132 3.52 -4.93 14.73
CA SER A 132 3.05 -5.91 15.70
C SER A 132 3.77 -5.83 17.05
N GLU A 133 4.87 -5.09 17.13
CA GLU A 133 5.69 -4.94 18.33
C GLU A 133 5.13 -3.84 19.23
N PRO A 134 5.07 -4.05 20.57
CA PRO A 134 4.60 -3.06 21.53
C PRO A 134 5.64 -1.98 21.83
N GLN A 135 6.81 -2.01 21.21
CA GLN A 135 7.83 -0.99 21.25
C GLN A 135 8.24 -0.61 19.85
N PHE A 136 8.32 0.69 19.59
CA PHE A 136 8.69 1.18 18.27
C PHE A 136 10.10 0.78 17.89
N ASN A 137 10.23 0.20 16.70
CA ASN A 137 11.50 -0.10 16.07
C ASN A 137 11.37 0.23 14.57
N ALA A 138 12.07 1.25 14.12
CA ALA A 138 12.00 1.73 12.73
C ALA A 138 12.38 0.66 11.70
N ASN A 139 13.19 -0.34 12.07
CA ASN A 139 13.57 -1.44 11.17
C ASN A 139 12.45 -2.47 10.95
N ASN A 140 11.51 -2.58 11.90
CA ASN A 140 10.44 -3.58 11.90
C ASN A 140 9.05 -2.94 11.68
N ALA A 141 8.94 -1.63 11.83
CA ALA A 141 7.71 -0.90 11.59
C ALA A 141 7.54 -0.58 10.10
N THR A 142 6.32 -0.66 9.61
CA THR A 142 5.97 -0.28 8.24
C THR A 142 5.43 1.15 8.24
N LEU A 143 6.02 2.03 7.44
CA LEU A 143 5.52 3.39 7.22
C LEU A 143 4.20 3.32 6.45
N LEU A 144 3.15 3.90 7.01
CA LEU A 144 1.82 3.99 6.40
C LEU A 144 1.60 5.32 5.68
N GLU A 145 1.99 6.43 6.32
CA GLU A 145 1.73 7.77 5.78
C GLU A 145 2.81 8.76 6.24
N THR A 146 3.00 9.81 5.44
CA THR A 146 3.87 10.97 5.73
C THR A 146 3.09 12.25 5.50
N VAL A 147 2.83 13.00 6.56
CA VAL A 147 2.06 14.23 6.54
C VAL A 147 3.00 15.42 6.62
N LYS A 148 3.07 16.23 5.57
CA LYS A 148 3.89 17.44 5.53
C LYS A 148 3.18 18.57 6.28
N ARG A 149 3.94 19.26 7.12
CA ARG A 149 3.47 20.34 7.97
C ARG A 149 4.31 21.59 7.78
N SER A 150 3.71 22.74 8.06
CA SER A 150 4.39 24.05 8.11
C SER A 150 3.53 25.06 8.83
N GLY A 151 4.14 26.14 9.24
CA GLY A 151 3.46 27.31 9.79
C GLY A 151 3.60 27.46 11.29
N THR A 152 2.95 28.46 11.84
CA THR A 152 3.07 28.84 13.25
C THR A 152 2.10 28.02 14.10
N ILE A 153 2.63 27.32 15.10
CA ILE A 153 1.88 26.69 16.19
C ILE A 153 2.29 27.37 17.49
N ASP A 154 1.40 28.18 18.03
CA ASP A 154 1.65 28.94 19.27
C ASP A 154 1.83 27.98 20.47
N VAL A 155 2.46 28.49 21.52
CA VAL A 155 2.60 27.74 22.79
C VAL A 155 1.21 27.38 23.34
N ASN A 156 1.04 26.16 23.77
CA ASN A 156 -0.23 25.52 24.19
C ASN A 156 -1.32 25.51 23.11
N SER A 157 -0.96 25.78 21.86
CA SER A 157 -1.85 25.56 20.73
C SER A 157 -1.66 24.17 20.14
N LEU A 158 -2.64 23.74 19.37
CA LEU A 158 -2.68 22.39 18.81
C LEU A 158 -3.06 22.42 17.33
N TYR A 159 -2.68 21.35 16.62
CA TYR A 159 -3.24 21.03 15.32
C TYR A 159 -3.79 19.60 15.30
N THR A 160 -4.80 19.37 14.50
CA THR A 160 -5.39 18.05 14.31
C THR A 160 -5.30 17.63 12.86
N MET A 161 -4.88 16.39 12.63
CA MET A 161 -4.83 15.77 11.31
C MET A 161 -5.76 14.56 11.26
N THR A 162 -6.38 14.39 10.11
CA THR A 162 -7.18 13.20 9.81
C THR A 162 -6.69 12.61 8.50
N VAL A 163 -6.31 11.35 8.53
CA VAL A 163 -5.72 10.62 7.38
C VAL A 163 -6.37 9.26 7.22
N GLU A 164 -6.40 8.78 5.98
CA GLU A 164 -6.77 7.42 5.64
C GLU A 164 -5.49 6.59 5.50
N VAL A 165 -5.32 5.58 6.36
CA VAL A 165 -4.14 4.72 6.33
C VAL A 165 -4.51 3.30 5.91
N PRO A 166 -3.78 2.70 4.95
CA PRO A 166 -4.07 1.37 4.45
C PRO A 166 -3.57 0.30 5.43
N ILE A 167 -4.38 -0.71 5.65
CA ILE A 167 -4.02 -1.91 6.42
C ILE A 167 -3.71 -3.03 5.42
N SER A 168 -2.48 -3.54 5.43
CA SER A 168 -2.07 -4.59 4.49
C SER A 168 -2.93 -5.85 4.64
N ALA A 169 -3.28 -6.48 3.51
CA ALA A 169 -4.00 -7.75 3.49
C ALA A 169 -3.22 -8.92 4.14
N ASN A 170 -1.90 -8.79 4.26
CA ASN A 170 -1.03 -9.81 4.85
C ASN A 170 -0.95 -9.73 6.37
N ILE A 171 -1.56 -8.74 7.00
CA ILE A 171 -1.59 -8.61 8.47
C ILE A 171 -2.65 -9.56 9.02
N THR A 172 -2.23 -10.46 9.93
CA THR A 172 -3.08 -11.51 10.52
C THR A 172 -3.22 -11.41 12.04
N THR A 173 -2.57 -10.42 12.64
CA THR A 173 -2.51 -10.24 14.10
C THR A 173 -2.79 -8.80 14.49
N GLY A 174 -3.03 -8.56 15.78
CA GLY A 174 -3.16 -7.22 16.31
C GLY A 174 -1.92 -6.37 16.05
N GLN A 175 -2.12 -5.09 15.84
CA GLN A 175 -1.10 -4.12 15.47
C GLN A 175 -1.17 -2.89 16.37
N TYR A 176 -0.02 -2.24 16.56
CA TYR A 176 0.07 -0.89 17.13
C TYR A 176 0.30 0.12 16.00
N ILE A 177 -0.34 1.27 16.10
CA ILE A 177 -0.03 2.41 15.24
C ILE A 177 0.83 3.37 16.06
N TYR A 178 1.89 3.85 15.42
CA TYR A 178 2.81 4.83 15.99
C TYR A 178 2.69 6.13 15.21
N ILE A 179 2.57 7.23 15.93
CA ILE A 179 2.50 8.57 15.36
C ILE A 179 3.70 9.33 15.87
N MET A 180 4.47 9.91 14.97
CA MET A 180 5.70 10.63 15.25
C MET A 180 5.62 11.99 14.56
N PRO A 181 5.16 13.04 15.26
CA PRO A 181 5.34 14.41 14.80
C PRO A 181 6.81 14.73 14.66
N ASP A 182 7.12 15.62 13.75
CA ASP A 182 8.50 16.01 13.44
C ASP A 182 9.50 14.86 13.34
N ALA A 183 9.13 13.82 12.60
CA ALA A 183 9.86 12.57 12.52
C ALA A 183 11.23 12.66 11.81
N ASN A 184 11.66 13.83 11.42
CA ASN A 184 12.97 14.11 10.82
C ASN A 184 13.83 15.06 11.67
N ASP A 185 13.35 15.50 12.84
CA ASP A 185 14.00 16.51 13.70
C ASP A 185 14.26 17.83 12.94
N ASP A 186 13.24 18.25 12.13
CA ASP A 186 13.32 19.50 11.35
C ASP A 186 13.10 20.76 12.22
N VAL A 187 12.42 20.60 13.35
CA VAL A 187 12.13 21.63 14.34
C VAL A 187 12.85 21.27 15.64
N PHE A 188 13.79 22.13 16.06
CA PHE A 188 14.57 21.87 17.27
C PHE A 188 13.73 21.95 18.54
N GLU A 189 13.61 20.85 19.28
CA GLU A 189 12.83 20.70 20.52
C GLU A 189 13.71 20.47 21.79
N TYR A 190 15.00 20.71 21.69
CA TYR A 190 16.00 20.57 22.76
C TYR A 190 16.08 19.14 23.28
N VAL A 191 15.78 18.90 24.57
CA VAL A 191 15.84 17.55 25.19
C VAL A 191 14.56 16.75 24.98
N TYR A 192 13.56 17.32 24.33
CA TYR A 192 12.23 16.74 24.18
C TYR A 192 11.99 16.02 22.85
N GLU A 193 12.99 15.94 21.95
CA GLU A 193 12.92 15.20 20.66
C GLU A 193 12.43 13.75 20.81
N ASN A 194 12.62 13.12 21.97
CA ASN A 194 12.27 11.75 22.20
C ASN A 194 10.82 11.56 22.74
N ASN A 195 10.07 12.62 23.01
CA ASN A 195 8.67 12.55 23.47
C ASN A 195 7.66 12.67 22.32
N ASN A 196 8.12 12.86 21.09
CA ASN A 196 7.30 13.01 19.89
C ASN A 196 6.60 11.70 19.48
N LEU A 197 7.08 10.56 19.97
CA LEU A 197 6.52 9.27 19.64
C LEU A 197 5.29 8.93 20.49
N TYR A 198 4.18 8.68 19.83
CA TYR A 198 2.95 8.18 20.46
C TYR A 198 2.63 6.78 19.95
N GLN A 199 2.33 5.87 20.88
CA GLN A 199 1.83 4.53 20.61
C GLN A 199 0.34 4.45 20.92
N THR A 200 -0.45 3.92 19.99
CA THR A 200 -1.88 3.68 20.22
C THR A 200 -2.13 2.44 21.09
N SER A 201 -3.40 2.23 21.47
CA SER A 201 -3.89 0.92 21.87
C SER A 201 -3.76 -0.08 20.72
N LEU A 202 -3.87 -1.37 21.03
CA LEU A 202 -3.82 -2.42 20.03
C LEU A 202 -5.00 -2.30 19.08
N LEU A 203 -4.69 -2.17 17.77
CA LEU A 203 -5.66 -2.31 16.69
C LEU A 203 -5.87 -3.80 16.42
N ASN A 204 -7.08 -4.30 16.63
CA ASN A 204 -7.41 -5.68 16.30
C ASN A 204 -7.60 -5.81 14.78
N VAL A 205 -6.64 -6.43 14.09
CA VAL A 205 -6.77 -6.68 12.65
C VAL A 205 -7.42 -8.04 12.43
N VAL A 206 -8.62 -8.02 11.87
CA VAL A 206 -9.39 -9.23 11.57
C VAL A 206 -9.22 -9.59 10.11
N LEU A 207 -8.89 -10.85 9.85
CA LEU A 207 -8.98 -11.40 8.52
C LEU A 207 -10.45 -11.49 8.13
N TYR A 208 -10.75 -10.97 6.95
CA TYR A 208 -12.04 -11.24 6.34
C TYR A 208 -12.03 -12.70 5.89
N ASN A 209 -12.54 -13.56 6.72
CA ASN A 209 -12.54 -14.99 6.49
C ASN A 209 -13.84 -15.38 5.76
N CYS A 210 -13.95 -14.98 4.50
CA CYS A 210 -14.83 -15.60 3.54
C CYS A 210 -14.04 -16.69 2.81
N ASP A 211 -14.62 -17.85 2.59
CA ASP A 211 -14.02 -19.00 1.92
C ASP A 211 -15.11 -19.69 1.11
N LEU A 212 -15.23 -19.32 -0.16
CA LEU A 212 -16.25 -19.87 -1.06
C LEU A 212 -15.73 -21.15 -1.72
N GLU A 213 -16.12 -22.27 -1.18
CA GLU A 213 -15.81 -23.59 -1.73
C GLU A 213 -16.87 -24.05 -2.73
N ALA A 214 -16.44 -24.46 -3.91
CA ALA A 214 -17.28 -25.23 -4.83
C ALA A 214 -17.41 -26.67 -4.33
N THR A 215 -18.49 -26.99 -3.62
CA THR A 215 -18.60 -28.27 -2.87
C THR A 215 -19.18 -29.41 -3.67
N SER A 216 -20.00 -29.12 -4.68
CA SER A 216 -20.63 -30.16 -5.49
C SER A 216 -21.01 -29.68 -6.87
N ILE A 217 -20.77 -30.53 -7.88
CA ILE A 217 -21.33 -30.43 -9.24
C ILE A 217 -21.77 -31.81 -9.70
N SER A 218 -22.99 -31.95 -10.20
CA SER A 218 -23.55 -33.18 -10.71
C SER A 218 -24.29 -32.98 -12.02
N CYS A 219 -24.04 -33.90 -12.97
CA CYS A 219 -24.70 -33.97 -14.26
C CYS A 219 -24.58 -35.42 -14.77
N PRO A 220 -25.23 -35.83 -15.90
CA PRO A 220 -25.00 -37.13 -16.56
C PRO A 220 -23.56 -37.31 -16.97
N ASP A 221 -23.09 -38.56 -17.00
CA ASP A 221 -21.73 -38.89 -17.45
C ASP A 221 -21.53 -38.68 -18.96
N ILE A 222 -22.63 -38.78 -19.73
CA ILE A 222 -22.65 -38.56 -21.19
C ILE A 222 -23.48 -37.30 -21.45
N LEU A 223 -22.89 -36.33 -22.13
CA LEU A 223 -23.51 -35.10 -22.60
C LEU A 223 -23.64 -35.13 -24.11
N GLN A 224 -24.74 -34.68 -24.67
CA GLN A 224 -24.96 -34.66 -26.13
C GLN A 224 -25.13 -33.20 -26.62
N TRP A 225 -24.54 -32.94 -27.79
CA TRP A 225 -24.67 -31.63 -28.44
C TRP A 225 -26.11 -31.19 -28.62
N GLY A 226 -26.37 -29.89 -28.41
CA GLY A 226 -27.68 -29.24 -28.60
C GLY A 226 -28.72 -29.72 -27.62
N THR A 227 -28.43 -30.63 -26.69
CA THR A 227 -29.38 -31.07 -25.67
C THR A 227 -29.31 -30.16 -24.43
N SER A 228 -30.45 -29.95 -23.78
CA SER A 228 -30.49 -29.26 -22.50
C SER A 228 -30.27 -30.26 -21.38
N VAL A 229 -29.25 -30.01 -20.58
CA VAL A 229 -28.84 -30.88 -19.47
C VAL A 229 -29.07 -30.15 -18.16
N ASN A 230 -29.58 -30.87 -17.17
CA ASN A 230 -29.75 -30.35 -15.81
C ASN A 230 -28.47 -30.57 -15.00
N PHE A 231 -27.89 -29.49 -14.51
CA PHE A 231 -26.75 -29.49 -13.59
C PHE A 231 -27.23 -29.16 -12.19
N SER A 232 -26.89 -30.00 -11.21
CA SER A 232 -27.06 -29.69 -9.79
C SER A 232 -25.72 -29.17 -9.25
N TYR A 233 -25.74 -28.12 -8.48
CA TYR A 233 -24.54 -27.49 -7.93
C TYR A 233 -24.71 -27.12 -6.45
N GLU A 234 -23.61 -26.99 -5.76
CA GLU A 234 -23.52 -26.41 -4.42
C GLU A 234 -22.22 -25.66 -4.25
N VAL A 235 -22.33 -24.44 -3.69
CA VAL A 235 -21.21 -23.60 -3.25
C VAL A 235 -21.45 -23.23 -1.79
N THR A 236 -20.46 -23.41 -0.94
CA THR A 236 -20.54 -23.17 0.51
C THR A 236 -19.54 -22.11 0.91
N ASN A 237 -19.94 -21.16 1.73
CA ASN A 237 -18.99 -20.30 2.44
C ASN A 237 -18.46 -21.05 3.65
N LYS A 238 -17.26 -21.62 3.56
CA LYS A 238 -16.57 -22.31 4.66
C LYS A 238 -15.94 -21.35 5.66
N GLY A 239 -15.86 -20.07 5.31
CA GLY A 239 -15.36 -19.03 6.19
C GLY A 239 -16.30 -18.73 7.36
N THR A 240 -15.89 -17.81 8.19
CA THR A 240 -16.66 -17.39 9.39
C THR A 240 -17.45 -16.10 9.17
N LYS A 241 -17.16 -15.36 8.11
CA LYS A 241 -17.82 -14.08 7.77
C LYS A 241 -18.71 -14.22 6.54
N THR A 242 -19.74 -13.40 6.51
CA THR A 242 -20.65 -13.31 5.36
C THR A 242 -19.93 -12.74 4.15
N THR A 243 -20.24 -13.26 2.94
CA THR A 243 -19.79 -12.66 1.68
C THR A 243 -20.22 -11.19 1.58
N THR A 244 -19.32 -10.33 1.08
CA THR A 244 -19.56 -8.87 1.02
C THR A 244 -20.17 -8.39 -0.28
N ALA A 245 -19.82 -9.05 -1.39
CA ALA A 245 -20.26 -8.62 -2.70
C ALA A 245 -21.78 -8.75 -2.84
N PHE A 246 -22.43 -7.67 -3.27
CA PHE A 246 -23.86 -7.67 -3.59
C PHE A 246 -24.16 -8.32 -4.94
N VAL A 247 -23.20 -8.32 -5.85
CA VAL A 247 -23.29 -8.88 -7.20
C VAL A 247 -22.05 -9.69 -7.48
N TYR A 248 -22.19 -10.98 -7.51
CA TYR A 248 -21.20 -11.95 -7.96
C TYR A 248 -21.93 -13.16 -8.56
N TYR A 249 -21.22 -14.09 -9.15
CA TYR A 249 -21.83 -15.27 -9.77
C TYR A 249 -20.94 -16.49 -9.59
N GLN A 250 -21.54 -17.67 -9.78
CA GLN A 250 -20.86 -18.93 -9.98
C GLN A 250 -20.86 -19.21 -11.49
N ALA A 251 -19.80 -19.83 -12.00
CA ALA A 251 -19.75 -20.18 -13.41
C ALA A 251 -19.59 -21.68 -13.60
N ILE A 252 -20.13 -22.21 -14.70
CA ILE A 252 -19.95 -23.58 -15.12
C ILE A 252 -19.24 -23.57 -16.47
N TYR A 253 -18.14 -24.30 -16.56
CA TYR A 253 -17.32 -24.44 -17.77
C TYR A 253 -17.28 -25.87 -18.26
N LEU A 254 -17.07 -26.02 -19.57
CA LEU A 254 -16.63 -27.26 -20.23
C LEU A 254 -15.16 -27.08 -20.56
N SER A 255 -14.32 -27.95 -20.00
CA SER A 255 -12.87 -27.92 -20.13
C SER A 255 -12.29 -29.22 -20.64
N THR A 256 -11.07 -29.16 -21.17
CA THR A 256 -10.28 -30.34 -21.56
C THR A 256 -9.48 -30.93 -20.39
N ASP A 257 -9.40 -30.20 -19.28
CA ASP A 257 -8.69 -30.62 -18.06
C ASP A 257 -9.43 -30.14 -16.80
N GLU A 258 -8.83 -30.29 -15.62
CA GLU A 258 -9.44 -29.93 -14.32
C GLU A 258 -9.15 -28.49 -13.88
N SER A 259 -8.50 -27.69 -14.72
CA SER A 259 -8.07 -26.33 -14.41
C SER A 259 -8.87 -25.32 -15.23
N VAL A 260 -9.12 -24.15 -14.65
CA VAL A 260 -9.78 -23.07 -15.38
C VAL A 260 -8.77 -22.25 -16.17
N ASP A 261 -8.96 -22.18 -17.48
CA ASP A 261 -8.10 -21.40 -18.36
C ASP A 261 -8.85 -20.74 -19.53
N ALA A 262 -8.10 -20.04 -20.41
CA ALA A 262 -8.68 -19.32 -21.55
C ALA A 262 -9.21 -20.22 -22.68
N GLY A 263 -8.91 -21.52 -22.64
CA GLY A 263 -9.42 -22.51 -23.60
C GLY A 263 -10.79 -23.07 -23.24
N ASP A 264 -11.27 -22.81 -22.04
CA ASP A 264 -12.52 -23.33 -21.53
C ASP A 264 -13.74 -22.65 -22.14
N ILE A 265 -14.80 -23.43 -22.32
CA ILE A 265 -16.08 -22.93 -22.82
C ILE A 265 -16.99 -22.64 -21.63
N GLU A 266 -17.30 -21.36 -21.39
CA GLU A 266 -18.31 -21.00 -20.39
C GLU A 266 -19.69 -21.46 -20.83
N LEU A 267 -20.28 -22.39 -20.07
CA LEU A 267 -21.60 -22.94 -20.31
C LEU A 267 -22.71 -22.09 -19.72
N GLY A 268 -22.47 -21.42 -18.61
CA GLY A 268 -23.46 -20.56 -17.98
C GLY A 268 -23.02 -20.00 -16.64
N ASN A 269 -23.75 -18.97 -16.21
CA ASN A 269 -23.58 -18.24 -14.97
C ASN A 269 -24.78 -18.38 -14.05
N ILE A 270 -24.54 -18.44 -12.75
CA ILE A 270 -25.54 -18.54 -11.71
C ILE A 270 -25.35 -17.37 -10.76
N ALA A 271 -26.36 -16.54 -10.57
CA ALA A 271 -26.28 -15.42 -9.63
C ALA A 271 -25.92 -15.90 -8.22
N GLY A 272 -24.87 -15.34 -7.66
CA GLY A 272 -24.44 -15.61 -6.30
C GLY A 272 -25.40 -15.02 -5.27
N LYS A 273 -25.58 -15.73 -4.18
CA LYS A 273 -26.30 -15.24 -2.99
C LYS A 273 -25.31 -14.76 -1.94
N ARG A 274 -25.72 -13.81 -1.12
CA ARG A 274 -24.98 -13.46 0.08
C ARG A 274 -25.04 -14.63 1.06
N LEU A 275 -23.88 -15.24 1.37
CA LEU A 275 -23.76 -16.42 2.22
C LEU A 275 -23.08 -16.04 3.53
N SER A 276 -23.74 -16.33 4.65
CA SER A 276 -23.12 -16.26 5.97
C SER A 276 -22.07 -17.38 6.13
N GLY A 277 -21.20 -17.26 7.14
CA GLY A 277 -20.27 -18.35 7.45
C GLY A 277 -21.00 -19.68 7.69
N GLY A 278 -20.58 -20.73 7.00
CA GLY A 278 -21.20 -22.05 7.02
C GLY A 278 -22.44 -22.20 6.13
N GLU A 279 -22.93 -21.15 5.49
CA GLU A 279 -24.13 -21.21 4.63
C GLU A 279 -23.77 -21.66 3.21
N SER A 280 -24.69 -22.41 2.57
CA SER A 280 -24.56 -22.89 1.20
C SER A 280 -25.60 -22.29 0.27
N GLN A 281 -25.23 -22.14 -0.99
CA GLN A 281 -26.13 -21.95 -2.11
C GLN A 281 -26.13 -23.20 -2.97
N SER A 282 -27.25 -23.89 -3.06
CA SER A 282 -27.45 -25.04 -3.94
C SER A 282 -28.63 -24.82 -4.87
N GLY A 283 -28.65 -25.53 -5.97
CA GLY A 283 -29.73 -25.46 -6.94
C GLY A 283 -29.49 -26.29 -8.17
N ASN A 284 -30.39 -26.10 -9.15
CA ASN A 284 -30.32 -26.74 -10.44
C ASN A 284 -30.34 -25.67 -11.55
N VAL A 285 -29.59 -25.90 -12.60
CA VAL A 285 -29.59 -25.07 -13.80
C VAL A 285 -29.63 -25.92 -15.05
N ASN A 286 -30.47 -25.55 -16.02
CA ASN A 286 -30.52 -26.21 -17.33
C ASN A 286 -29.60 -25.45 -18.29
N ILE A 287 -28.64 -26.16 -18.86
CA ILE A 287 -27.65 -25.62 -19.80
C ILE A 287 -27.67 -26.45 -21.09
N THR A 288 -27.68 -25.77 -22.23
CA THR A 288 -27.57 -26.43 -23.53
C THR A 288 -26.11 -26.68 -23.86
N ILE A 289 -25.75 -27.92 -24.16
CA ILE A 289 -24.38 -28.30 -24.51
C ILE A 289 -24.03 -27.76 -25.91
N PRO A 290 -22.96 -26.95 -26.03
CA PRO A 290 -22.58 -26.35 -27.30
C PRO A 290 -22.08 -27.39 -28.31
N TYR A 291 -22.17 -27.08 -29.60
CA TYR A 291 -21.56 -27.85 -30.67
C TYR A 291 -20.05 -27.61 -30.71
N GLY A 292 -19.29 -28.59 -31.23
CA GLY A 292 -17.89 -28.42 -31.61
C GLY A 292 -16.86 -29.11 -30.74
N PHE A 293 -17.25 -29.63 -29.56
CA PHE A 293 -16.37 -30.44 -28.71
C PHE A 293 -16.87 -31.89 -28.65
N ILE A 294 -16.01 -32.88 -28.85
CA ILE A 294 -16.32 -34.33 -28.75
C ILE A 294 -15.23 -35.02 -27.94
N GLY A 295 -15.61 -35.94 -27.09
CA GLY A 295 -14.73 -36.80 -26.33
C GLY A 295 -14.74 -36.52 -24.83
N ASN A 296 -13.68 -36.96 -24.17
CA ASN A 296 -13.52 -36.78 -22.73
C ASN A 296 -13.32 -35.31 -22.38
N ALA A 297 -14.02 -34.84 -21.37
CA ALA A 297 -14.02 -33.48 -20.88
C ALA A 297 -14.25 -33.43 -19.38
N TYR A 298 -14.19 -32.23 -18.84
CA TYR A 298 -14.55 -31.92 -17.46
C TYR A 298 -15.59 -30.84 -17.44
N ILE A 299 -16.56 -30.96 -16.56
CA ILE A 299 -17.42 -29.87 -16.14
C ILE A 299 -16.78 -29.25 -14.90
N LEU A 300 -16.48 -27.96 -14.96
CA LEU A 300 -15.93 -27.20 -13.84
C LEU A 300 -17.00 -26.29 -13.26
N LEU A 301 -17.23 -26.37 -11.95
CA LEU A 301 -17.99 -25.35 -11.22
C LEU A 301 -16.97 -24.42 -10.56
N VAL A 302 -17.12 -23.13 -10.79
CA VAL A 302 -16.22 -22.10 -10.25
C VAL A 302 -17.01 -21.13 -9.38
N ALA A 303 -16.66 -21.05 -8.10
CA ALA A 303 -17.23 -20.11 -7.18
C ALA A 303 -16.54 -18.74 -7.34
N ASP A 304 -17.33 -17.68 -7.53
CA ASP A 304 -16.85 -16.28 -7.67
C ASP A 304 -15.66 -16.10 -8.62
N PRO A 305 -15.74 -16.51 -9.90
CA PRO A 305 -14.62 -16.39 -10.85
C PRO A 305 -14.13 -14.96 -11.05
N GLY A 306 -14.92 -13.97 -10.70
CA GLY A 306 -14.55 -12.55 -10.75
C GLY A 306 -13.83 -12.03 -9.51
N GLY A 307 -13.62 -12.87 -8.48
CA GLY A 307 -12.92 -12.49 -7.24
C GLY A 307 -13.55 -11.31 -6.52
N LYS A 308 -14.89 -11.21 -6.51
CA LYS A 308 -15.62 -10.08 -5.91
C LYS A 308 -15.70 -10.15 -4.38
N ASN A 309 -15.51 -11.34 -3.82
CA ASN A 309 -15.44 -11.55 -2.39
C ASN A 309 -13.99 -11.80 -1.98
N PRO A 310 -13.50 -11.17 -0.88
CA PRO A 310 -12.20 -11.49 -0.32
C PRO A 310 -12.19 -12.95 0.16
N ASP A 311 -11.59 -13.83 -0.59
CA ASP A 311 -11.54 -15.27 -0.34
C ASP A 311 -10.15 -15.65 0.19
N VAL A 312 -10.11 -16.39 1.31
CA VAL A 312 -8.84 -16.78 1.94
C VAL A 312 -8.22 -18.01 1.31
N ASN A 313 -9.00 -18.78 0.53
CA ASN A 313 -8.53 -20.01 -0.10
C ASN A 313 -9.12 -20.19 -1.51
N ILE A 314 -8.64 -19.44 -2.45
CA ILE A 314 -9.10 -19.50 -3.85
C ILE A 314 -8.84 -20.85 -4.53
N ASN A 315 -8.04 -21.74 -3.92
CA ASN A 315 -7.72 -23.05 -4.50
C ASN A 315 -8.87 -24.06 -4.39
N ASN A 316 -9.87 -23.83 -3.51
CA ASN A 316 -11.06 -24.67 -3.36
C ASN A 316 -12.29 -24.10 -4.08
N ASN A 317 -12.14 -22.98 -4.79
CA ASN A 317 -13.22 -22.34 -5.54
C ASN A 317 -13.62 -23.11 -6.80
N VAL A 318 -12.89 -24.14 -7.17
CA VAL A 318 -13.14 -24.95 -8.37
C VAL A 318 -13.30 -26.41 -7.98
N ILE A 319 -14.35 -27.03 -8.51
CA ILE A 319 -14.53 -28.49 -8.48
C ILE A 319 -14.78 -29.00 -9.90
N SER A 320 -14.20 -30.15 -10.23
CA SER A 320 -14.31 -30.80 -11.53
C SER A 320 -15.16 -32.07 -11.48
N ARG A 321 -15.80 -32.38 -12.60
CA ARG A 321 -16.49 -33.64 -12.86
C ARG A 321 -16.15 -34.14 -14.28
N ALA A 322 -15.58 -35.33 -14.41
CA ALA A 322 -15.32 -35.93 -15.69
C ALA A 322 -16.64 -36.34 -16.40
N VAL A 323 -16.70 -36.06 -17.69
CA VAL A 323 -17.83 -36.39 -18.58
C VAL A 323 -17.31 -36.82 -19.95
N ASN A 324 -18.18 -37.43 -20.76
CA ASN A 324 -17.92 -37.65 -22.16
C ASN A 324 -18.95 -36.90 -23.02
N VAL A 325 -18.46 -36.09 -23.98
CA VAL A 325 -19.35 -35.33 -24.88
C VAL A 325 -19.45 -36.08 -26.22
N GLU A 326 -20.68 -36.38 -26.62
CA GLU A 326 -20.99 -37.08 -27.86
C GLU A 326 -21.72 -36.16 -28.84
N ASN A 327 -21.49 -36.37 -30.13
CA ASN A 327 -22.32 -35.73 -31.12
C ASN A 327 -23.68 -36.42 -31.20
N VAL A 328 -24.70 -35.67 -31.49
CA VAL A 328 -25.99 -36.23 -31.94
C VAL A 328 -25.92 -36.42 -33.46
N PRO A 329 -26.60 -37.42 -34.00
CA PRO A 329 -26.79 -37.51 -35.43
C PRO A 329 -27.40 -36.20 -35.97
N VAL A 330 -26.75 -35.59 -36.91
CA VAL A 330 -27.19 -34.33 -37.51
C VAL A 330 -27.45 -34.48 -38.99
N PRO A 331 -28.47 -33.79 -39.57
CA PRO A 331 -28.68 -33.82 -40.99
C PRO A 331 -27.57 -33.08 -41.72
N ASP A 332 -27.14 -33.60 -42.84
CA ASP A 332 -26.24 -32.98 -43.82
C ASP A 332 -26.96 -32.86 -45.17
N LEU A 333 -27.41 -31.65 -45.53
CA LEU A 333 -28.20 -31.40 -46.73
C LEU A 333 -27.29 -31.12 -47.93
N ALA A 334 -27.17 -32.07 -48.83
CA ALA A 334 -26.46 -31.92 -50.08
C ALA A 334 -27.41 -31.68 -51.25
N ILE A 335 -27.05 -30.72 -52.10
CA ILE A 335 -27.77 -30.42 -53.32
C ILE A 335 -27.14 -31.21 -54.48
N SER A 336 -27.99 -31.89 -55.22
CA SER A 336 -27.65 -32.63 -56.41
C SER A 336 -28.62 -32.40 -57.56
N ASN A 337 -28.23 -32.72 -58.79
CA ASN A 337 -29.10 -32.70 -59.98
C ASN A 337 -29.83 -31.37 -60.16
N VAL A 338 -29.08 -30.28 -60.35
CA VAL A 338 -29.67 -29.01 -60.72
C VAL A 338 -29.98 -28.99 -62.24
N ASN A 339 -31.24 -28.93 -62.60
CA ASN A 339 -31.70 -28.99 -63.97
C ASN A 339 -32.59 -27.74 -64.28
N LEU A 340 -32.33 -27.14 -65.44
CA LEU A 340 -33.20 -26.16 -65.97
C LEU A 340 -34.41 -26.88 -66.64
N VAL A 341 -35.58 -26.66 -66.08
CA VAL A 341 -36.84 -27.26 -66.59
C VAL A 341 -37.46 -26.41 -67.70
N THR A 342 -37.17 -25.13 -67.72
CA THR A 342 -37.61 -24.21 -68.79
C THR A 342 -36.82 -24.47 -70.06
N GLU A 343 -37.47 -24.90 -71.11
CA GLU A 343 -36.82 -25.37 -72.36
C GLU A 343 -36.20 -24.18 -73.13
N TYR A 344 -36.80 -23.01 -73.03
CA TYR A 344 -36.32 -21.80 -73.73
C TYR A 344 -36.32 -20.60 -72.75
N PRO A 345 -35.26 -20.45 -71.96
CA PRO A 345 -35.18 -19.35 -71.02
C PRO A 345 -34.96 -18.02 -71.70
N ALA A 346 -35.74 -16.99 -71.34
CA ALA A 346 -35.60 -15.63 -71.85
C ALA A 346 -35.30 -14.64 -70.74
N ALA A 347 -34.50 -13.63 -71.03
CA ALA A 347 -34.20 -12.57 -70.06
C ALA A 347 -35.49 -11.82 -69.62
N GLY A 348 -35.66 -11.60 -68.33
CA GLY A 348 -36.83 -10.93 -67.76
C GLY A 348 -38.04 -11.85 -67.59
N GLN A 349 -37.94 -13.12 -67.90
CA GLN A 349 -39.03 -14.10 -67.75
C GLN A 349 -38.71 -15.10 -66.58
N PRO A 350 -39.72 -15.57 -65.87
CA PRO A 350 -39.52 -16.57 -64.84
C PRO A 350 -39.05 -17.89 -65.47
N ILE A 351 -38.11 -18.57 -64.85
CA ILE A 351 -37.61 -19.89 -65.24
C ILE A 351 -37.94 -20.92 -64.16
N ARG A 352 -38.07 -22.14 -64.57
CA ARG A 352 -38.26 -23.28 -63.64
C ARG A 352 -36.93 -24.05 -63.53
N ILE A 353 -36.46 -24.18 -62.31
CA ILE A 353 -35.27 -24.96 -61.97
C ILE A 353 -35.75 -26.12 -61.03
N ALA A 354 -35.31 -27.32 -61.32
CA ALA A 354 -35.47 -28.46 -60.47
C ALA A 354 -34.11 -28.80 -59.87
N TYR A 355 -34.09 -29.08 -58.60
CA TYR A 355 -32.92 -29.56 -57.90
C TYR A 355 -33.32 -30.60 -56.87
N THR A 356 -32.40 -31.47 -56.51
CA THR A 356 -32.64 -32.52 -55.51
C THR A 356 -31.81 -32.15 -54.27
N VAL A 357 -32.47 -32.19 -53.15
CA VAL A 357 -31.82 -32.05 -51.84
C VAL A 357 -31.88 -33.43 -51.18
N THR A 358 -30.75 -33.94 -50.74
CA THR A 358 -30.63 -35.20 -50.06
C THR A 358 -29.99 -34.96 -48.69
N ASN A 359 -30.58 -35.53 -47.67
CA ASN A 359 -29.88 -35.59 -46.36
C ASN A 359 -28.87 -36.76 -46.45
N ILE A 360 -27.58 -36.42 -46.40
CA ILE A 360 -26.47 -37.37 -46.41
C ILE A 360 -25.81 -37.51 -45.03
N GLY A 361 -26.37 -36.82 -44.01
CA GLY A 361 -25.99 -36.96 -42.63
C GLY A 361 -26.58 -38.17 -41.95
N ASP A 362 -26.19 -38.36 -40.70
CA ASP A 362 -26.59 -39.51 -39.88
C ASP A 362 -27.87 -39.23 -39.04
N GLY A 363 -28.45 -38.04 -39.13
CA GLY A 363 -29.65 -37.59 -38.42
C GLY A 363 -30.83 -37.16 -39.27
#